data_1af4825e2fda0927f424b3d413004d0a
#
_entry.id   1af4825e2fda0927f424b3d413004d0a
#
_cell.length_a   1.000
_cell.length_b   1.000
_cell.length_c   1.000
_cell.angle_alpha   90.00
_cell.angle_beta   90.00
_cell.angle_gamma   90.00
#
_symmetry.space_group_name_H-M   'P 1'
#
loop_
_entity.id
_entity.type
_entity.pdbx_description
1 polymer ?
#
loop_
_entity_poly.entity_id
_entity_poly.type
_entity_poly.pdbx_seq_one_letter_code
_entity_poly.pdbx_strand_id
1 'polypeptide(L)'
;RRRSRPRWPVSGYGTRTGQGNGQGGREHGQKCDQLPGYRRIDDPDARAHVAAVWGIDPGELPGPGRSAMEMLDRLGTPGGVRAMLVLASNIVVSAPDRDRVLERLRALDFLMVSDIFLSETAAEADVVLPTAQWAEEDGTMTNLEGRVLRRKQVLPPPEGVVDDLSLLATLADRLGRGRCFSPDPRTVFEELRRASAGGIADYAGITYERIEAEQGVFWPCPAEDHPGTPRLFADRFATPDGRARFIRADYREPAELPDTGYPYVLTTGRVMQQYQSGNQ
;
A
#
# COMPACT_ATOMS: atom_id res chain seq x y z
N ARG A 1 15.26 23.14 26.11
CA ARG A 1 13.81 22.84 26.23
C ARG A 1 13.47 21.98 25.01
N ARG A 2 13.31 20.67 25.19
CA ARG A 2 12.79 19.76 24.14
C ARG A 2 11.32 20.14 23.90
N ARG A 3 11.03 20.71 22.72
CA ARG A 3 9.64 20.87 22.29
C ARG A 3 9.05 19.47 22.13
N SER A 4 7.99 19.18 22.87
CA SER A 4 7.18 17.98 22.69
C SER A 4 6.67 17.97 21.24
N ARG A 5 7.07 16.94 20.48
CA ARG A 5 6.60 16.76 19.10
C ARG A 5 5.09 16.51 19.13
N PRO A 6 4.30 17.12 18.28
CA PRO A 6 2.90 16.77 18.18
C PRO A 6 2.83 15.30 17.72
N ARG A 7 2.28 14.44 18.57
CA ARG A 7 1.87 13.10 18.16
C ARG A 7 0.64 13.29 17.27
N TRP A 8 0.76 12.98 16.01
CA TRP A 8 -0.37 12.88 15.11
C TRP A 8 -1.25 11.74 15.59
N PRO A 9 -2.49 11.99 16.04
CA PRO A 9 -3.30 10.95 16.69
C PRO A 9 -3.86 9.89 15.73
N VAL A 10 -3.74 10.11 14.42
CA VAL A 10 -4.27 9.18 13.42
C VAL A 10 -3.37 9.20 12.19
N SER A 11 -2.66 8.11 11.96
CA SER A 11 -2.03 7.79 10.68
C SER A 11 -2.53 6.42 10.21
N GLY A 12 -2.80 6.28 8.94
CA GLY A 12 -3.25 5.04 8.35
C GLY A 12 -2.85 4.96 6.88
N TYR A 13 -2.49 3.77 6.44
CA TYR A 13 -2.25 3.47 5.05
C TYR A 13 -3.41 2.63 4.54
N GLY A 14 -4.07 3.08 3.49
CA GLY A 14 -5.06 2.30 2.77
C GLY A 14 -4.52 1.89 1.41
N THR A 15 -4.51 0.60 1.11
CA THR A 15 -4.22 0.11 -0.23
C THR A 15 -5.49 -0.45 -0.84
N ARG A 16 -5.59 -0.30 -2.15
CA ARG A 16 -6.64 -0.93 -2.94
C ARG A 16 -6.08 -2.21 -3.56
N THR A 17 -6.81 -3.29 -3.43
CA THR A 17 -6.46 -4.58 -4.03
C THR A 17 -7.02 -4.67 -5.45
N GLY A 18 -6.35 -5.44 -6.32
CA GLY A 18 -6.78 -5.65 -7.71
C GLY A 18 -6.19 -4.65 -8.71
N GLN A 19 -5.20 -3.89 -8.32
CA GLN A 19 -4.36 -3.07 -9.20
C GLN A 19 -3.09 -3.82 -9.61
N GLY A 20 -2.33 -3.29 -10.57
CA GLY A 20 -1.18 -3.97 -11.18
C GLY A 20 -0.10 -4.47 -10.21
N ASN A 21 0.06 -3.86 -9.04
CA ASN A 21 0.96 -4.31 -7.97
C ASN A 21 0.25 -4.45 -6.62
N GLY A 22 -1.02 -4.81 -6.62
CA GLY A 22 -1.80 -5.00 -5.39
C GLY A 22 -1.24 -6.09 -4.48
N GLN A 23 -0.56 -7.09 -5.04
CA GLN A 23 0.16 -8.13 -4.30
C GLN A 23 1.39 -7.53 -3.60
N GLY A 24 2.28 -6.89 -4.34
CA GLY A 24 3.50 -6.28 -3.80
C GLY A 24 3.20 -5.26 -2.70
N GLY A 25 2.24 -4.38 -2.89
CA GLY A 25 1.85 -3.42 -1.87
C GLY A 25 1.47 -4.07 -0.52
N ARG A 26 0.82 -5.23 -0.55
CA ARG A 26 0.50 -5.98 0.68
C ARG A 26 1.74 -6.60 1.32
N GLU A 27 2.64 -7.12 0.52
CA GLU A 27 3.90 -7.73 0.97
C GLU A 27 4.84 -6.71 1.61
N HIS A 28 4.81 -5.47 1.10
CA HIS A 28 5.58 -4.34 1.63
C HIS A 28 4.96 -3.74 2.91
N GLY A 29 3.76 -4.16 3.31
CA GLY A 29 3.08 -3.63 4.48
C GLY A 29 2.26 -2.36 4.21
N GLN A 30 1.84 -2.11 2.98
CA GLN A 30 0.96 -0.97 2.61
C GLN A 30 -0.49 -1.17 3.08
N LYS A 31 -0.67 -1.63 4.29
CA LYS A 31 -1.97 -1.71 4.97
C LYS A 31 -1.88 -1.02 6.31
N CYS A 32 -3.03 -0.56 6.80
CA CYS A 32 -3.10 0.19 8.04
C CYS A 32 -2.67 -0.59 9.29
N ASP A 33 -2.56 -1.92 9.20
CA ASP A 33 -2.27 -2.84 10.30
C ASP A 33 -1.05 -3.74 10.04
N GLN A 34 -0.28 -3.48 8.97
CA GLN A 34 0.81 -4.35 8.55
C GLN A 34 2.16 -3.61 8.47
N LEU A 35 3.22 -4.41 8.57
CA LEU A 35 4.62 -4.09 8.31
C LEU A 35 5.15 -5.02 7.20
N PRO A 36 6.33 -4.75 6.61
CA PRO A 36 6.93 -5.61 5.59
C PRO A 36 6.94 -7.10 5.97
N GLY A 37 6.70 -7.96 4.99
CA GLY A 37 6.66 -9.41 5.17
C GLY A 37 5.34 -9.95 5.74
N TYR A 38 4.23 -9.22 5.59
CA TYR A 38 2.93 -9.55 6.22
C TYR A 38 2.96 -9.56 7.75
N ARG A 39 3.91 -8.88 8.35
CA ARG A 39 3.96 -8.74 9.82
C ARG A 39 2.83 -7.85 10.32
N ARG A 40 2.33 -8.16 11.51
CA ARG A 40 1.35 -7.30 12.16
C ARG A 40 2.04 -6.11 12.83
N ILE A 41 1.47 -4.92 12.69
CA ILE A 41 2.02 -3.70 13.28
C ILE A 41 1.85 -3.63 14.80
N ASP A 42 0.95 -4.42 15.37
CA ASP A 42 0.70 -4.54 16.81
C ASP A 42 1.54 -5.64 17.49
N ASP A 43 2.32 -6.42 16.72
CA ASP A 43 3.25 -7.43 17.25
C ASP A 43 4.56 -6.76 17.69
N PRO A 44 4.96 -6.85 18.98
CA PRO A 44 6.18 -6.23 19.49
C PRO A 44 7.47 -6.72 18.81
N ASP A 45 7.57 -8.00 18.48
CA ASP A 45 8.75 -8.58 17.84
C ASP A 45 8.86 -8.10 16.38
N ALA A 46 7.73 -8.03 15.67
CA ALA A 46 7.67 -7.46 14.33
C ALA A 46 8.08 -5.98 14.33
N ARG A 47 7.60 -5.20 15.29
CA ARG A 47 7.97 -3.79 15.45
C ARG A 47 9.47 -3.63 15.74
N ALA A 48 10.01 -4.42 16.67
CA ALA A 48 11.43 -4.37 17.00
C ALA A 48 12.31 -4.70 15.79
N HIS A 49 11.97 -5.76 15.04
CA HIS A 49 12.69 -6.16 13.85
C HIS A 49 12.70 -5.06 12.77
N VAL A 50 11.53 -4.55 12.41
CA VAL A 50 11.42 -3.54 11.33
C VAL A 50 12.04 -2.20 11.76
N ALA A 51 11.84 -1.78 13.01
CA ALA A 51 12.45 -0.57 13.54
C ALA A 51 13.99 -0.65 13.54
N ALA A 52 14.56 -1.81 13.86
CA ALA A 52 16.01 -2.04 13.77
C ALA A 52 16.53 -1.90 12.34
N VAL A 53 15.81 -2.42 11.34
CA VAL A 53 16.16 -2.26 9.92
C VAL A 53 16.09 -0.80 9.48
N TRP A 54 15.06 -0.09 9.91
CA TRP A 54 14.85 1.33 9.57
C TRP A 54 15.67 2.31 10.41
N GLY A 55 16.42 1.81 11.40
CA GLY A 55 17.26 2.63 12.28
C GLY A 55 16.46 3.64 13.13
N ILE A 56 15.25 3.27 13.57
CA ILE A 56 14.37 4.10 14.40
C ILE A 56 14.02 3.38 15.71
N ASP A 57 13.50 4.14 16.67
CA ASP A 57 12.94 3.53 17.88
C ASP A 57 11.62 2.81 17.57
N PRO A 58 11.37 1.58 18.07
CA PRO A 58 10.09 0.89 17.87
C PRO A 58 8.87 1.70 18.34
N GLY A 59 9.04 2.60 19.31
CA GLY A 59 8.00 3.52 19.77
C GLY A 59 7.67 4.64 18.78
N GLU A 60 8.51 4.89 17.78
CA GLU A 60 8.23 5.85 16.71
C GLU A 60 7.26 5.27 15.65
N LEU A 61 7.16 3.94 15.54
CA LEU A 61 6.17 3.31 14.68
C LEU A 61 4.76 3.63 15.17
N PRO A 62 3.83 3.98 14.28
CA PRO A 62 2.43 4.17 14.68
C PRO A 62 1.81 2.85 15.16
N GLY A 63 0.67 2.94 15.83
CA GLY A 63 -0.21 1.80 16.02
C GLY A 63 -1.01 1.47 14.75
N PRO A 64 -1.88 0.44 14.82
CA PRO A 64 -2.78 0.12 13.72
C PRO A 64 -3.61 1.35 13.32
N GLY A 65 -3.67 1.59 12.00
CA GLY A 65 -4.53 2.62 11.43
C GLY A 65 -5.99 2.18 11.37
N ARG A 66 -6.81 3.02 10.76
CA ARG A 66 -8.24 2.76 10.58
C ARG A 66 -8.52 2.11 9.24
N SER A 67 -9.64 1.40 9.14
CA SER A 67 -10.17 0.99 7.84
C SER A 67 -10.43 2.20 6.94
N ALA A 68 -10.47 1.98 5.63
CA ALA A 68 -10.68 3.08 4.66
C ALA A 68 -11.98 3.86 4.93
N MET A 69 -13.06 3.15 5.26
CA MET A 69 -14.35 3.79 5.56
C MET A 69 -14.31 4.60 6.85
N GLU A 70 -13.76 4.02 7.93
CA GLU A 70 -13.58 4.74 9.20
C GLU A 70 -12.66 5.97 9.06
N MET A 71 -11.63 5.88 8.20
CA MET A 71 -10.77 7.00 7.90
C MET A 71 -11.54 8.11 7.18
N LEU A 72 -12.29 7.76 6.12
CA LEU A 72 -13.11 8.72 5.38
C LEU A 72 -14.13 9.42 6.28
N ASP A 73 -14.79 8.68 7.16
CA ASP A 73 -15.75 9.24 8.12
C ASP A 73 -15.13 10.25 9.10
N ARG A 74 -13.83 10.14 9.30
CA ARG A 74 -13.08 10.98 10.22
C ARG A 74 -12.36 12.16 9.58
N LEU A 75 -12.40 12.29 8.26
CA LEU A 75 -11.80 13.44 7.57
C LEU A 75 -12.47 14.74 8.02
N GLY A 76 -11.67 15.74 8.41
CA GLY A 76 -12.13 17.04 8.83
C GLY A 76 -12.92 17.10 10.15
N THR A 77 -13.04 15.97 10.88
CA THR A 77 -13.78 15.96 12.16
C THR A 77 -12.87 16.31 13.35
N PRO A 78 -13.42 16.82 14.46
CA PRO A 78 -12.65 17.05 15.68
C PRO A 78 -11.96 15.77 16.18
N GLY A 79 -10.63 15.83 16.38
CA GLY A 79 -9.82 14.64 16.73
C GLY A 79 -9.70 13.60 15.63
N GLY A 80 -10.14 13.90 14.41
CA GLY A 80 -9.99 13.07 13.23
C GLY A 80 -8.78 13.42 12.38
N VAL A 81 -8.83 13.08 11.11
CA VAL A 81 -7.79 13.36 10.12
C VAL A 81 -7.95 14.78 9.60
N ARG A 82 -6.93 15.60 9.73
CA ARG A 82 -6.95 17.00 9.28
C ARG A 82 -6.17 17.24 8.00
N ALA A 83 -5.19 16.38 7.69
CA ALA A 83 -4.42 16.45 6.47
C ALA A 83 -4.33 15.07 5.83
N MET A 84 -4.39 15.00 4.51
CA MET A 84 -4.34 13.75 3.76
C MET A 84 -3.41 13.87 2.55
N LEU A 85 -2.60 12.82 2.34
CA LEU A 85 -1.84 12.60 1.11
C LEU A 85 -2.48 11.44 0.37
N VAL A 86 -2.83 11.65 -0.88
CA VAL A 86 -3.38 10.62 -1.77
C VAL A 86 -2.38 10.39 -2.89
N LEU A 87 -1.91 9.15 -3.02
CA LEU A 87 -0.95 8.75 -4.05
C LEU A 87 -1.65 7.80 -5.02
N ALA A 88 -1.70 8.17 -6.29
CA ALA A 88 -2.21 7.36 -7.40
C ALA A 88 -3.59 6.70 -7.11
N SER A 89 -4.52 7.45 -6.53
CA SER A 89 -5.84 6.91 -6.19
C SER A 89 -6.95 7.93 -6.36
N ASN A 90 -7.93 7.61 -7.19
CA ASN A 90 -9.12 8.44 -7.38
C ASN A 90 -10.25 7.99 -6.44
N ILE A 91 -10.19 8.42 -5.18
CA ILE A 91 -11.12 8.00 -4.14
C ILE A 91 -12.53 8.57 -4.31
N VAL A 92 -12.69 9.72 -4.97
CA VAL A 92 -14.00 10.30 -5.29
C VAL A 92 -14.83 9.38 -6.19
N VAL A 93 -14.17 8.68 -7.13
CA VAL A 93 -14.84 7.72 -8.02
C VAL A 93 -14.96 6.34 -7.39
N SER A 94 -13.99 5.96 -6.58
CA SER A 94 -13.79 4.58 -6.20
C SER A 94 -14.24 4.21 -4.79
N ALA A 95 -14.49 5.19 -3.92
CA ALA A 95 -15.13 4.97 -2.63
C ALA A 95 -16.67 5.06 -2.77
N PRO A 96 -17.42 4.32 -1.96
CA PRO A 96 -18.88 4.44 -1.94
C PRO A 96 -19.32 5.81 -1.40
N ASP A 97 -20.51 6.25 -1.78
CA ASP A 97 -21.12 7.52 -1.38
C ASP A 97 -20.24 8.74 -1.76
N ARG A 98 -20.24 9.02 -3.07
CA ARG A 98 -19.44 10.08 -3.68
C ARG A 98 -19.63 11.44 -3.02
N ASP A 99 -20.87 11.82 -2.73
CA ASP A 99 -21.17 13.16 -2.20
C ASP A 99 -20.64 13.32 -0.76
N ARG A 100 -20.75 12.26 0.03
CA ARG A 100 -20.13 12.20 1.36
C ARG A 100 -18.59 12.24 1.27
N VAL A 101 -17.98 11.53 0.33
CA VAL A 101 -16.52 11.59 0.11
C VAL A 101 -16.09 13.01 -0.21
N LEU A 102 -16.77 13.70 -1.12
CA LEU A 102 -16.48 15.10 -1.45
C LEU A 102 -16.64 16.02 -0.24
N GLU A 103 -17.73 15.90 0.51
CA GLU A 103 -17.93 16.66 1.75
C GLU A 103 -16.76 16.46 2.72
N ARG A 104 -16.32 15.23 2.91
CA ARG A 104 -15.23 14.90 3.83
C ARG A 104 -13.87 15.38 3.35
N LEU A 105 -13.56 15.29 2.06
CA LEU A 105 -12.32 15.84 1.50
C LEU A 105 -12.24 17.35 1.66
N ARG A 106 -13.33 18.06 1.37
CA ARG A 106 -13.44 19.51 1.52
C ARG A 106 -13.37 20.00 2.97
N ALA A 107 -13.63 19.11 3.93
CA ALA A 107 -13.51 19.42 5.35
C ALA A 107 -12.07 19.27 5.89
N LEU A 108 -11.12 18.79 5.09
CA LEU A 108 -9.71 18.73 5.46
C LEU A 108 -9.10 20.14 5.54
N ASP A 109 -8.11 20.31 6.41
CA ASP A 109 -7.27 21.51 6.44
C ASP A 109 -6.24 21.52 5.30
N PHE A 110 -5.87 20.32 4.80
CA PHE A 110 -4.89 20.16 3.73
C PHE A 110 -5.07 18.84 3.01
N LEU A 111 -5.18 18.88 1.69
CA LEU A 111 -5.21 17.73 0.81
C LEU A 111 -4.11 17.86 -0.26
N MET A 112 -3.19 16.92 -0.30
CA MET A 112 -2.23 16.76 -1.38
C MET A 112 -2.56 15.49 -2.19
N VAL A 113 -2.58 15.60 -3.50
CA VAL A 113 -2.79 14.47 -4.40
C VAL A 113 -1.64 14.38 -5.36
N SER A 114 -1.05 13.19 -5.48
CA SER A 114 -0.08 12.84 -6.52
C SER A 114 -0.76 11.85 -7.47
N ASP A 115 -0.89 12.23 -8.74
CA ASP A 115 -1.58 11.41 -9.75
C ASP A 115 -1.01 11.69 -11.14
N ILE A 116 -1.21 10.77 -12.06
CA ILE A 116 -0.81 10.92 -13.47
C ILE A 116 -1.80 11.77 -14.29
N PHE A 117 -3.02 11.93 -13.79
CA PHE A 117 -4.06 12.77 -14.37
C PHE A 117 -4.67 13.70 -13.31
N LEU A 118 -5.26 14.80 -13.76
CA LEU A 118 -6.11 15.63 -12.90
C LEU A 118 -7.45 14.90 -12.69
N SER A 119 -7.41 13.91 -11.79
CA SER A 119 -8.58 13.12 -11.41
C SER A 119 -9.58 13.94 -10.59
N GLU A 120 -10.79 13.41 -10.38
CA GLU A 120 -11.82 14.06 -9.54
C GLU A 120 -11.32 14.28 -8.11
N THR A 121 -10.48 13.39 -7.60
CA THR A 121 -9.84 13.58 -6.29
C THR A 121 -8.78 14.67 -6.34
N ALA A 122 -7.97 14.70 -7.40
CA ALA A 122 -6.96 15.73 -7.58
C ALA A 122 -7.58 17.13 -7.77
N ALA A 123 -8.76 17.20 -8.36
CA ALA A 123 -9.49 18.47 -8.53
C ALA A 123 -9.96 19.09 -7.19
N GLU A 124 -10.04 18.32 -6.11
CA GLU A 124 -10.38 18.81 -4.77
C GLU A 124 -9.15 19.16 -3.91
N ALA A 125 -7.92 18.97 -4.44
CA ALA A 125 -6.70 19.11 -3.66
C ALA A 125 -6.20 20.56 -3.57
N ASP A 126 -5.59 20.91 -2.43
CA ASP A 126 -4.84 22.15 -2.26
C ASP A 126 -3.53 22.14 -3.05
N VAL A 127 -2.92 20.95 -3.18
CA VAL A 127 -1.70 20.73 -3.95
C VAL A 127 -1.82 19.48 -4.80
N VAL A 128 -1.57 19.61 -6.08
CA VAL A 128 -1.49 18.50 -7.03
C VAL A 128 -0.05 18.35 -7.52
N LEU A 129 0.50 17.17 -7.43
CA LEU A 129 1.83 16.83 -7.91
C LEU A 129 1.71 15.79 -9.03
N PRO A 130 2.16 16.10 -10.25
CA PRO A 130 2.19 15.12 -11.31
C PRO A 130 3.25 14.06 -10.99
N THR A 131 2.86 12.78 -11.05
CA THR A 131 3.76 11.65 -10.77
C THR A 131 4.02 10.82 -12.01
N ALA A 132 5.16 10.14 -12.03
CA ALA A 132 5.54 9.22 -13.08
C ALA A 132 4.59 8.02 -13.12
N GLN A 133 4.27 7.55 -14.33
CA GLN A 133 3.54 6.31 -14.52
C GLN A 133 4.51 5.12 -14.61
N TRP A 134 3.98 3.91 -14.55
CA TRP A 134 4.77 2.67 -14.43
C TRP A 134 5.87 2.47 -15.48
N ALA A 135 5.74 3.03 -16.69
CA ALA A 135 6.76 2.94 -17.74
C ALA A 135 7.86 4.00 -17.62
N GLU A 136 7.65 5.01 -16.78
CA GLU A 136 8.53 6.18 -16.61
C GLU A 136 9.39 6.08 -15.34
N GLU A 137 9.28 4.99 -14.58
CA GLU A 137 10.03 4.77 -13.35
C GLU A 137 10.58 3.34 -13.23
N ASP A 138 11.63 3.19 -12.45
CA ASP A 138 12.23 1.92 -12.10
C ASP A 138 11.64 1.35 -10.81
N GLY A 139 11.63 0.02 -10.70
CA GLY A 139 11.20 -0.63 -9.48
C GLY A 139 11.04 -2.14 -9.60
N THR A 140 10.30 -2.70 -8.66
CA THR A 140 9.87 -4.09 -8.67
C THR A 140 8.35 -4.16 -8.56
N MET A 141 7.79 -5.26 -8.99
CA MET A 141 6.38 -5.58 -8.81
C MET A 141 6.20 -7.07 -8.53
N THR A 142 5.15 -7.43 -7.81
CA THR A 142 4.77 -8.83 -7.64
C THR A 142 3.51 -9.13 -8.44
N ASN A 143 3.57 -10.12 -9.33
CA ASN A 143 2.42 -10.55 -10.09
C ASN A 143 1.46 -11.40 -9.24
N LEU A 144 0.33 -11.80 -9.83
CA LEU A 144 -0.69 -12.59 -9.12
C LEU A 144 -0.23 -13.99 -8.70
N GLU A 145 0.85 -14.51 -9.31
CA GLU A 145 1.45 -15.80 -8.93
C GLU A 145 2.34 -15.70 -7.69
N GLY A 146 2.66 -14.49 -7.21
CA GLY A 146 3.65 -14.27 -6.15
C GLY A 146 5.09 -14.20 -6.66
N ARG A 147 5.29 -13.95 -7.95
CA ARG A 147 6.60 -13.76 -8.58
C ARG A 147 6.98 -12.29 -8.55
N VAL A 148 8.11 -11.98 -7.95
CA VAL A 148 8.70 -10.64 -7.91
C VAL A 148 9.46 -10.41 -9.22
N LEU A 149 9.10 -9.35 -9.93
CA LEU A 149 9.61 -9.00 -11.26
C LEU A 149 10.31 -7.64 -11.21
N ARG A 150 11.31 -7.44 -12.10
CA ARG A 150 11.84 -6.10 -12.38
C ARG A 150 10.90 -5.35 -13.29
N ARG A 151 10.64 -4.11 -12.96
CA ARG A 151 10.01 -3.13 -13.83
C ARG A 151 11.06 -2.08 -14.13
N LYS A 152 11.56 -2.07 -15.37
CA LYS A 152 12.56 -1.10 -15.81
C LYS A 152 11.88 0.09 -16.44
N GLN A 153 12.40 1.27 -16.18
CA GLN A 153 12.01 2.47 -16.90
C GLN A 153 12.27 2.28 -18.39
N VAL A 154 11.28 2.58 -19.23
CA VAL A 154 11.36 2.48 -20.69
C VAL A 154 11.14 3.82 -21.37
N LEU A 155 10.55 4.78 -20.69
CA LEU A 155 10.30 6.14 -21.17
C LEU A 155 10.85 7.15 -20.15
N PRO A 156 11.41 8.28 -20.60
CA PRO A 156 11.69 9.36 -19.67
C PRO A 156 10.37 9.97 -19.18
N PRO A 157 10.28 10.34 -17.90
CA PRO A 157 9.12 11.08 -17.41
C PRO A 157 9.03 12.46 -18.11
N PRO A 158 7.84 13.01 -18.33
CA PRO A 158 7.67 14.38 -18.80
C PRO A 158 8.32 15.40 -17.86
N GLU A 159 8.62 16.59 -18.40
CA GLU A 159 9.17 17.67 -17.60
C GLU A 159 8.23 18.05 -16.44
N GLY A 160 8.79 18.19 -15.24
CA GLY A 160 8.04 18.52 -14.02
C GLY A 160 7.36 17.33 -13.33
N VAL A 161 7.44 16.14 -13.90
CA VAL A 161 6.95 14.90 -13.31
C VAL A 161 8.02 14.29 -12.41
N VAL A 162 7.61 13.81 -11.23
CA VAL A 162 8.50 13.22 -10.22
C VAL A 162 7.99 11.82 -9.87
N ASP A 163 8.88 10.85 -9.72
CA ASP A 163 8.51 9.52 -9.23
C ASP A 163 8.17 9.53 -7.73
N ASP A 164 7.40 8.54 -7.28
CA ASP A 164 6.90 8.48 -5.91
C ASP A 164 8.02 8.39 -4.86
N LEU A 165 9.13 7.70 -5.15
CA LEU A 165 10.25 7.59 -4.21
C LEU A 165 10.94 8.94 -4.02
N SER A 166 11.19 9.66 -5.11
CA SER A 166 11.77 11.00 -5.09
C SER A 166 10.85 12.01 -4.37
N LEU A 167 9.54 11.91 -4.59
CA LEU A 167 8.54 12.71 -3.90
C LEU A 167 8.59 12.47 -2.39
N LEU A 168 8.53 11.20 -1.97
CA LEU A 168 8.55 10.83 -0.55
C LEU A 168 9.87 11.18 0.12
N ALA A 169 11.00 10.96 -0.55
CA ALA A 169 12.33 11.35 -0.05
C ALA A 169 12.44 12.87 0.14
N THR A 170 11.97 13.65 -0.83
CA THR A 170 11.96 15.11 -0.75
C THR A 170 11.07 15.61 0.40
N LEU A 171 9.89 15.03 0.55
CA LEU A 171 8.98 15.36 1.65
C LEU A 171 9.62 15.01 3.01
N ALA A 172 10.22 13.84 3.12
CA ALA A 172 10.91 13.40 4.34
C ALA A 172 12.06 14.33 4.70
N ASP A 173 12.86 14.75 3.72
CA ASP A 173 13.97 15.70 3.95
C ASP A 173 13.46 17.04 4.49
N ARG A 174 12.41 17.61 3.89
CA ARG A 174 11.78 18.86 4.36
C ARG A 174 11.18 18.73 5.76
N LEU A 175 10.76 17.53 6.15
CA LEU A 175 10.27 17.21 7.49
C LEU A 175 11.41 16.85 8.49
N GLY A 176 12.67 16.94 8.07
CA GLY A 176 13.85 16.63 8.89
C GLY A 176 14.07 15.11 9.09
N ARG A 177 13.54 14.28 8.18
CA ARG A 177 13.65 12.81 8.20
C ARG A 177 14.33 12.23 6.95
N GLY A 178 15.01 13.04 6.15
CA GLY A 178 15.61 12.63 4.87
C GLY A 178 16.54 11.43 4.96
N ARG A 179 17.24 11.23 6.10
CA ARG A 179 18.09 10.05 6.31
C ARG A 179 17.36 8.71 6.30
N CYS A 180 16.06 8.71 6.49
CA CYS A 180 15.23 7.50 6.56
C CYS A 180 14.57 7.14 5.22
N PHE A 181 14.81 7.94 4.17
CA PHE A 181 14.15 7.77 2.88
C PHE A 181 15.17 7.92 1.75
N SER A 182 15.29 6.90 0.92
CA SER A 182 16.10 6.92 -0.29
C SER A 182 15.20 7.08 -1.53
N PRO A 183 15.59 7.91 -2.50
CA PRO A 183 14.92 7.93 -3.81
C PRO A 183 15.40 6.79 -4.73
N ASP A 184 16.44 6.04 -4.36
CA ASP A 184 16.98 4.97 -5.18
C ASP A 184 16.20 3.67 -5.01
N PRO A 185 15.54 3.15 -6.07
CA PRO A 185 14.72 1.94 -6.00
C PRO A 185 15.49 0.70 -5.54
N ARG A 186 16.78 0.58 -5.88
CA ARG A 186 17.60 -0.55 -5.44
C ARG A 186 17.83 -0.49 -3.93
N THR A 187 18.20 0.66 -3.41
CA THR A 187 18.42 0.87 -1.97
C THR A 187 17.15 0.55 -1.17
N VAL A 188 15.99 1.02 -1.65
CA VAL A 188 14.69 0.74 -1.02
C VAL A 188 14.35 -0.75 -1.08
N PHE A 189 14.64 -1.41 -2.20
CA PHE A 189 14.41 -2.85 -2.31
C PHE A 189 15.32 -3.67 -1.39
N GLU A 190 16.61 -3.30 -1.26
CA GLU A 190 17.52 -3.94 -0.31
C GLU A 190 17.09 -3.75 1.15
N GLU A 191 16.50 -2.62 1.47
CA GLU A 191 15.88 -2.40 2.79
C GLU A 191 14.65 -3.29 2.98
N LEU A 192 13.79 -3.40 1.97
CA LEU A 192 12.62 -4.29 1.99
C LEU A 192 13.03 -5.75 2.20
N ARG A 193 14.10 -6.23 1.54
CA ARG A 193 14.65 -7.58 1.74
C ARG A 193 14.95 -7.84 3.22
N ARG A 194 15.65 -6.90 3.88
CA ARG A 194 15.97 -7.02 5.31
C ARG A 194 14.72 -6.90 6.19
N ALA A 195 13.84 -5.97 5.88
CA ALA A 195 12.64 -5.74 6.67
C ALA A 195 11.63 -6.89 6.58
N SER A 196 11.55 -7.58 5.45
CA SER A 196 10.67 -8.74 5.25
C SER A 196 11.28 -10.06 5.72
N ALA A 197 12.60 -10.13 5.95
CA ALA A 197 13.31 -11.35 6.32
C ALA A 197 12.69 -12.08 7.52
N GLY A 198 12.37 -13.37 7.38
CA GLY A 198 11.68 -14.17 8.39
C GLY A 198 10.16 -13.89 8.49
N GLY A 199 9.59 -13.05 7.64
CA GLY A 199 8.15 -12.86 7.52
C GLY A 199 7.48 -13.89 6.62
N ILE A 200 6.15 -13.83 6.52
CA ILE A 200 5.38 -14.73 5.63
C ILE A 200 5.77 -14.47 4.17
N ALA A 201 5.83 -13.20 3.76
CA ALA A 201 6.36 -12.79 2.47
C ALA A 201 7.84 -12.42 2.61
N ASP A 202 8.67 -13.43 2.73
CA ASP A 202 10.12 -13.26 2.93
C ASP A 202 10.83 -13.02 1.60
N TYR A 203 11.47 -11.85 1.48
CA TYR A 203 12.23 -11.42 0.30
C TYR A 203 13.75 -11.50 0.50
N ALA A 204 14.25 -11.99 1.63
CA ALA A 204 15.66 -11.92 2.00
C ALA A 204 16.60 -12.47 0.91
N GLY A 205 16.22 -13.54 0.24
CA GLY A 205 16.98 -14.15 -0.84
C GLY A 205 16.71 -13.60 -2.24
N ILE A 206 15.86 -12.59 -2.40
CA ILE A 206 15.49 -12.04 -3.71
C ILE A 206 16.36 -10.82 -4.01
N THR A 207 17.34 -10.97 -4.90
CA THR A 207 18.17 -9.85 -5.35
C THR A 207 17.75 -9.36 -6.73
N TYR A 208 18.14 -8.14 -7.10
CA TYR A 208 17.91 -7.64 -8.45
C TYR A 208 18.56 -8.52 -9.51
N GLU A 209 19.77 -9.02 -9.24
CA GLU A 209 20.52 -9.93 -10.11
C GLU A 209 19.76 -11.23 -10.36
N ARG A 210 19.18 -11.80 -9.28
CA ARG A 210 18.36 -13.02 -9.40
C ARG A 210 17.07 -12.77 -10.15
N ILE A 211 16.36 -11.67 -9.86
CA ILE A 211 15.13 -11.32 -10.58
C ILE A 211 15.41 -11.23 -12.08
N GLU A 212 16.53 -10.63 -12.48
CA GLU A 212 16.89 -10.50 -13.90
C GLU A 212 17.34 -11.82 -14.52
N ALA A 213 18.16 -12.60 -13.84
CA ALA A 213 18.67 -13.87 -14.33
C ALA A 213 17.57 -14.95 -14.44
N GLU A 214 16.66 -14.98 -13.48
CA GLU A 214 15.63 -16.02 -13.36
C GLU A 214 14.26 -15.56 -13.95
N GLN A 215 14.19 -14.36 -14.53
CA GLN A 215 12.95 -13.74 -15.02
C GLN A 215 11.88 -13.64 -13.92
N GLY A 216 12.31 -13.29 -12.73
CA GLY A 216 11.50 -13.17 -11.52
C GLY A 216 11.71 -14.32 -10.54
N VAL A 217 11.53 -14.02 -9.26
CA VAL A 217 11.72 -14.94 -8.14
C VAL A 217 10.45 -15.01 -7.29
N PHE A 218 10.04 -16.21 -6.92
CA PHE A 218 8.86 -16.39 -6.07
C PHE A 218 9.22 -16.25 -4.59
N TRP A 219 8.41 -15.48 -3.86
CA TRP A 219 8.46 -15.44 -2.40
C TRP A 219 7.58 -16.58 -1.79
N PRO A 220 7.81 -17.03 -0.54
CA PRO A 220 8.96 -16.78 0.32
C PRO A 220 10.28 -17.28 -0.28
N CYS A 221 11.34 -16.48 -0.10
CA CYS A 221 12.68 -16.81 -0.53
C CYS A 221 13.67 -16.34 0.55
N PRO A 222 13.89 -17.14 1.62
CA PRO A 222 14.59 -16.69 2.83
C PRO A 222 16.11 -16.59 2.67
N ALA A 223 16.68 -17.15 1.60
CA ALA A 223 18.12 -17.10 1.34
C ALA A 223 18.40 -17.05 -0.17
N GLU A 224 19.59 -16.58 -0.55
CA GLU A 224 19.95 -16.38 -1.96
C GLU A 224 20.12 -17.71 -2.72
N ASP A 225 20.42 -18.81 -2.03
CA ASP A 225 20.47 -20.16 -2.57
C ASP A 225 19.11 -20.90 -2.56
N HIS A 226 18.07 -20.30 -1.96
CA HIS A 226 16.73 -20.86 -1.94
C HIS A 226 16.06 -20.69 -3.31
N PRO A 227 15.43 -21.75 -3.90
CA PRO A 227 14.87 -21.71 -5.27
C PRO A 227 13.63 -20.80 -5.41
N GLY A 228 13.16 -20.17 -4.34
CA GLY A 228 11.86 -19.50 -4.30
C GLY A 228 10.72 -20.50 -4.03
N THR A 229 9.50 -19.97 -3.89
CA THR A 229 8.32 -20.79 -3.52
C THR A 229 7.19 -20.56 -4.54
N PRO A 230 7.24 -21.22 -5.71
CA PRO A 230 6.23 -21.01 -6.77
C PRO A 230 4.84 -21.49 -6.39
N ARG A 231 4.73 -22.35 -5.37
CA ARG A 231 3.44 -22.83 -4.85
C ARG A 231 3.40 -22.72 -3.34
N LEU A 232 2.65 -21.74 -2.86
CA LEU A 232 2.40 -21.57 -1.43
C LEU A 232 1.60 -22.73 -0.85
N PHE A 233 1.86 -23.05 0.42
CA PHE A 233 1.10 -24.03 1.20
C PHE A 233 1.15 -25.48 0.66
N ALA A 234 2.19 -25.83 -0.12
CA ALA A 234 2.37 -27.20 -0.60
C ALA A 234 2.58 -28.20 0.56
N ASP A 235 3.38 -27.79 1.55
CA ASP A 235 3.76 -28.65 2.69
C ASP A 235 3.05 -28.26 3.98
N ARG A 236 2.84 -26.96 4.21
CA ARG A 236 2.18 -26.42 5.42
C ARG A 236 1.58 -25.06 5.19
N PHE A 237 0.58 -24.69 5.99
CA PHE A 237 0.02 -23.35 6.02
C PHE A 237 0.83 -22.43 6.95
N ALA A 238 0.78 -21.13 6.70
CA ALA A 238 1.40 -20.10 7.54
C ALA A 238 0.59 -19.85 8.84
N THR A 239 0.35 -20.90 9.59
CA THR A 239 -0.31 -20.92 10.89
C THR A 239 0.64 -21.54 11.92
N PRO A 240 0.51 -21.26 13.22
CA PRO A 240 1.42 -21.80 14.24
C PRO A 240 1.54 -23.34 14.20
N ASP A 241 0.42 -24.01 13.96
CA ASP A 241 0.35 -25.48 13.86
C ASP A 241 0.54 -26.03 12.43
N GLY A 242 0.72 -25.16 11.44
CA GLY A 242 0.91 -25.50 10.04
C GLY A 242 -0.33 -26.03 9.32
N ARG A 243 -1.53 -25.96 9.93
CA ARG A 243 -2.77 -26.49 9.39
C ARG A 243 -3.67 -25.39 8.83
N ALA A 244 -4.44 -25.74 7.81
CA ALA A 244 -5.51 -24.86 7.32
C ALA A 244 -6.58 -24.65 8.42
N ARG A 245 -7.12 -23.45 8.48
CA ARG A 245 -8.23 -23.11 9.38
C ARG A 245 -9.50 -23.00 8.57
N PHE A 246 -10.51 -23.79 8.90
CA PHE A 246 -11.84 -23.64 8.37
C PHE A 246 -12.63 -22.69 9.25
N ILE A 247 -13.05 -21.57 8.67
CA ILE A 247 -13.89 -20.57 9.36
C ILE A 247 -15.31 -20.78 8.84
N ARG A 248 -16.23 -21.06 9.75
CA ARG A 248 -17.65 -21.12 9.40
C ARG A 248 -18.12 -19.71 9.03
N ALA A 249 -18.69 -19.57 7.84
CA ALA A 249 -19.36 -18.37 7.38
C ALA A 249 -20.84 -18.68 7.21
N ASP A 250 -21.65 -18.14 8.09
CA ASP A 250 -23.12 -18.23 7.95
C ASP A 250 -23.58 -17.24 6.87
N TYR A 251 -24.55 -17.67 6.08
CA TYR A 251 -25.18 -16.79 5.10
C TYR A 251 -25.82 -15.60 5.81
N ARG A 252 -25.59 -14.41 5.26
CA ARG A 252 -26.28 -13.18 5.64
C ARG A 252 -26.91 -12.58 4.41
N GLU A 253 -28.15 -12.15 4.52
CA GLU A 253 -28.78 -11.42 3.45
C GLU A 253 -28.09 -10.08 3.20
N PRO A 254 -28.15 -9.55 1.96
CA PRO A 254 -27.71 -8.18 1.67
C PRO A 254 -28.38 -7.17 2.60
N ALA A 255 -27.69 -6.07 2.91
CA ALA A 255 -28.22 -4.99 3.74
C ALA A 255 -29.43 -4.31 3.07
N GLU A 256 -29.50 -4.35 1.74
CA GLU A 256 -30.60 -3.82 0.94
C GLU A 256 -31.16 -4.94 0.08
N LEU A 257 -32.44 -5.19 0.21
CA LEU A 257 -33.22 -6.14 -0.60
C LEU A 257 -34.12 -5.37 -1.55
N PRO A 258 -34.52 -5.96 -2.71
CA PRO A 258 -35.55 -5.36 -3.57
C PRO A 258 -36.84 -5.08 -2.81
N ASP A 259 -37.41 -3.93 -3.07
CA ASP A 259 -38.70 -3.51 -2.54
C ASP A 259 -39.64 -2.96 -3.65
N THR A 260 -40.77 -2.42 -3.31
CA THR A 260 -41.74 -1.87 -4.27
C THR A 260 -41.23 -0.62 -4.97
N GLY A 261 -40.36 0.16 -4.35
CA GLY A 261 -39.73 1.35 -4.95
C GLY A 261 -38.49 1.01 -5.78
N TYR A 262 -37.78 -0.04 -5.39
CA TYR A 262 -36.54 -0.52 -6.03
C TYR A 262 -36.63 -2.03 -6.31
N PRO A 263 -37.37 -2.46 -7.34
CA PRO A 263 -37.69 -3.87 -7.55
C PRO A 263 -36.58 -4.70 -8.17
N TYR A 264 -35.45 -4.07 -8.54
CA TYR A 264 -34.31 -4.71 -9.22
C TYR A 264 -33.07 -4.70 -8.39
N VAL A 265 -32.25 -5.76 -8.52
CA VAL A 265 -30.91 -5.82 -7.96
C VAL A 265 -29.90 -5.39 -9.03
N LEU A 266 -29.15 -4.32 -8.76
CA LEU A 266 -27.97 -3.97 -9.57
C LEU A 266 -26.81 -4.87 -9.19
N THR A 267 -26.31 -5.64 -10.13
CA THR A 267 -25.07 -6.40 -9.96
C THR A 267 -23.97 -5.84 -10.85
N THR A 268 -22.78 -5.59 -10.25
CA THR A 268 -21.59 -5.17 -10.98
C THR A 268 -20.72 -6.38 -11.26
N GLY A 269 -20.59 -6.75 -12.54
CA GLY A 269 -19.71 -7.83 -12.99
C GLY A 269 -18.31 -7.30 -13.31
N ARG A 270 -17.29 -8.08 -13.00
CA ARG A 270 -15.91 -7.81 -13.45
C ARG A 270 -15.62 -8.63 -14.70
N VAL A 271 -14.90 -8.03 -15.62
CA VAL A 271 -14.37 -8.73 -16.80
C VAL A 271 -12.84 -8.76 -16.71
N MET A 272 -12.25 -9.81 -17.25
CA MET A 272 -10.81 -10.06 -17.11
C MET A 272 -9.95 -8.97 -17.76
N GLN A 273 -10.48 -8.29 -18.77
CA GLN A 273 -9.80 -7.21 -19.53
C GLN A 273 -9.95 -5.83 -18.88
N GLN A 274 -10.68 -5.72 -17.79
CA GLN A 274 -10.94 -4.45 -17.10
C GLN A 274 -10.58 -4.55 -15.63
N TYR A 275 -9.72 -3.67 -15.17
CA TYR A 275 -9.36 -3.56 -13.77
C TYR A 275 -10.22 -2.52 -13.05
N GLN A 276 -10.74 -2.87 -11.88
CA GLN A 276 -11.46 -1.98 -10.96
C GLN A 276 -12.49 -1.09 -11.68
N SER A 277 -12.21 0.21 -11.78
CA SER A 277 -13.05 1.22 -12.42
C SER A 277 -12.88 1.30 -13.94
N GLY A 278 -12.24 0.33 -14.57
CA GLY A 278 -12.11 0.27 -16.03
C GLY A 278 -11.05 1.22 -16.61
N ASN A 279 -9.95 1.39 -15.92
CA ASN A 279 -8.85 2.26 -16.32
C ASN A 279 -7.73 1.53 -17.09
N GLN A 280 -8.08 0.45 -17.76
CA GLN A 280 -7.25 -0.25 -18.75
C GLN A 280 -8.03 -0.46 -20.04
#